data_af6c0248963cbd0201db74c281eca5c5
#
_entry.id   af6c0248963cbd0201db74c281eca5c5
#
_cell.length_a   1.000
_cell.length_b   1.000
_cell.length_c   1.000
_cell.angle_alpha   90.00
_cell.angle_beta   90.00
_cell.angle_gamma   90.00
#
_symmetry.space_group_name_H-M   'P 1'
#
loop_
_entity.id
_entity.type
_entity.pdbx_description
1 polymer ?
#
loop_
_entity_poly.entity_id
_entity_poly.type
_entity_poly.pdbx_seq_one_letter_code
_entity_poly.pdbx_strand_id
1 'polypeptide(L)'
;ERVAVTGANGAGKTTLLRLITGDLEPTAGSVERPVRAVLLDQEAAILKPDETLVEAWRRLNLQGSVNDAQAALARFLFRNTAAQRRVGDLSGGERLRAALACVMTGTTPPQLLVLDEPTNHLDLDAIAAVEAALAAYDGALVLVSHDADFLAALEVTRTLVL
;
A
#
# COMPACT_ATOMS: atom_id res chain seq x y z
N GLU A 1 -1.86 -4.30 -15.06
CA GLU A 1 -3.31 -4.38 -14.91
C GLU A 1 -3.74 -3.72 -13.60
N ARG A 2 -4.88 -3.00 -13.61
CA ARG A 2 -5.42 -2.28 -12.44
C ARG A 2 -6.89 -2.67 -12.25
N VAL A 3 -7.18 -3.30 -11.12
CA VAL A 3 -8.50 -3.89 -10.83
C VAL A 3 -9.09 -3.26 -9.58
N ALA A 4 -10.29 -2.70 -9.70
CA ALA A 4 -11.08 -2.28 -8.55
C ALA A 4 -11.99 -3.42 -8.09
N VAL A 5 -12.13 -3.58 -6.78
CA VAL A 5 -13.11 -4.47 -6.16
C VAL A 5 -14.16 -3.62 -5.47
N THR A 6 -15.40 -3.78 -5.86
CA THR A 6 -16.55 -3.03 -5.35
C THR A 6 -17.60 -3.98 -4.76
N GLY A 7 -18.51 -3.47 -3.97
CA GLY A 7 -19.56 -4.24 -3.34
C GLY A 7 -20.02 -3.65 -2.02
N ALA A 8 -21.13 -4.13 -1.50
CA ALA A 8 -21.69 -3.69 -0.23
C ALA A 8 -20.73 -3.94 0.95
N ASN A 9 -20.93 -3.24 2.07
CA ASN A 9 -20.23 -3.55 3.31
C ASN A 9 -20.58 -4.98 3.74
N GLY A 10 -19.54 -5.75 4.10
CA GLY A 10 -19.71 -7.17 4.44
C GLY A 10 -19.77 -8.15 3.25
N ALA A 11 -19.68 -7.68 2.00
CA ALA A 11 -19.68 -8.54 0.80
C ALA A 11 -18.44 -9.46 0.69
N GLY A 12 -17.44 -9.30 1.56
CA GLY A 12 -16.24 -10.13 1.55
C GLY A 12 -15.04 -9.51 0.85
N LYS A 13 -15.05 -8.21 0.54
CA LYS A 13 -13.94 -7.51 -0.14
C LYS A 13 -12.60 -7.74 0.55
N THR A 14 -12.47 -7.42 1.82
CA THR A 14 -11.24 -7.64 2.61
C THR A 14 -10.85 -9.12 2.68
N THR A 15 -11.83 -10.04 2.76
CA THR A 15 -11.58 -11.49 2.71
C THR A 15 -10.94 -11.89 1.38
N LEU A 16 -11.47 -11.40 0.26
CA LEU A 16 -10.89 -11.62 -1.06
C LEU A 16 -9.45 -11.10 -1.14
N LEU A 17 -9.20 -9.88 -0.65
CA LEU A 17 -7.85 -9.30 -0.66
C LEU A 17 -6.85 -10.17 0.14
N ARG A 18 -7.25 -10.67 1.32
CA ARG A 18 -6.43 -11.56 2.14
C ARG A 18 -6.20 -12.93 1.49
N LEU A 19 -7.18 -13.46 0.76
CA LEU A 19 -7.01 -14.68 -0.03
C LEU A 19 -5.99 -14.46 -1.16
N ILE A 20 -6.04 -13.32 -1.85
CA ILE A 20 -5.10 -12.97 -2.93
C ILE A 20 -3.67 -12.90 -2.40
N THR A 21 -3.44 -12.29 -1.24
CA THR A 21 -2.10 -12.11 -0.66
C THR A 21 -1.57 -13.33 0.10
N GLY A 22 -2.45 -14.27 0.43
CA GLY A 22 -2.08 -15.46 1.21
C GLY A 22 -2.13 -15.25 2.73
N ASP A 23 -2.66 -14.11 3.19
CA ASP A 23 -2.91 -13.85 4.61
C ASP A 23 -4.10 -14.65 5.15
N LEU A 24 -4.87 -15.25 4.23
CA LEU A 24 -5.96 -16.18 4.51
C LEU A 24 -5.93 -17.33 3.51
N GLU A 25 -6.09 -18.56 3.99
CA GLU A 25 -6.24 -19.73 3.14
C GLU A 25 -7.72 -20.05 2.87
N PRO A 26 -8.06 -20.51 1.65
CA PRO A 26 -9.43 -20.85 1.31
C PRO A 26 -9.90 -22.10 2.09
N THR A 27 -11.16 -22.10 2.52
CA THR A 27 -11.77 -23.26 3.19
C THR A 27 -12.09 -24.41 2.23
N ALA A 28 -12.18 -24.11 0.94
CA ALA A 28 -12.36 -25.08 -0.15
C ALA A 28 -11.80 -24.50 -1.45
N GLY A 29 -11.36 -25.38 -2.36
CA GLY A 29 -10.72 -24.97 -3.60
C GLY A 29 -9.23 -24.59 -3.40
N SER A 30 -8.68 -23.84 -4.34
CA SER A 30 -7.28 -23.37 -4.32
C SER A 30 -7.15 -21.97 -4.86
N VAL A 31 -6.13 -21.24 -4.40
CA VAL A 31 -5.73 -19.94 -4.94
C VAL A 31 -4.30 -20.07 -5.45
N GLU A 32 -4.09 -19.81 -6.73
CA GLU A 32 -2.74 -19.75 -7.31
C GLU A 32 -2.17 -18.34 -7.16
N ARG A 33 -0.97 -18.24 -6.60
CA ARG A 33 -0.25 -16.97 -6.35
C ARG A 33 1.09 -16.98 -7.07
N PRO A 34 1.09 -16.76 -8.41
CA PRO A 34 2.32 -16.87 -9.22
C PRO A 34 3.30 -15.72 -8.97
N VAL A 35 2.89 -14.67 -8.28
CA VAL A 35 3.67 -13.46 -8.04
C VAL A 35 3.66 -13.06 -6.57
N ARG A 36 4.68 -12.28 -6.16
CA ARG A 36 4.72 -11.69 -4.81
C ARG A 36 3.67 -10.57 -4.72
N ALA A 37 2.68 -10.77 -3.86
CA ALA A 37 1.67 -9.80 -3.51
C ALA A 37 1.94 -9.19 -2.13
N VAL A 38 1.56 -7.92 -1.93
CA VAL A 38 1.61 -7.24 -0.63
C VAL A 38 0.28 -6.52 -0.41
N LEU A 39 -0.36 -6.79 0.74
CA LEU A 39 -1.54 -6.06 1.19
C LEU A 39 -1.10 -4.86 2.04
N LEU A 40 -1.59 -3.69 1.68
CA LEU A 40 -1.56 -2.51 2.52
C LEU A 40 -3.01 -2.16 2.91
N ASP A 41 -3.32 -2.47 4.14
CA ASP A 41 -4.57 -2.08 4.79
C ASP A 41 -4.43 -0.73 5.49
N GLN A 42 -5.51 -0.26 6.10
CA GLN A 42 -5.52 1.02 6.83
C GLN A 42 -4.55 1.05 8.02
N GLU A 43 -4.25 -0.09 8.60
CA GLU A 43 -3.34 -0.19 9.75
C GLU A 43 -1.88 -0.22 9.31
N ALA A 44 -1.62 -0.53 8.03
CA ALA A 44 -0.29 -0.72 7.47
C ALA A 44 0.58 -1.64 8.35
N ALA A 45 0.04 -2.82 8.68
CA ALA A 45 0.60 -3.77 9.64
C ALA A 45 2.03 -4.23 9.31
N ILE A 46 2.51 -3.97 8.10
CA ILE A 46 3.91 -4.19 7.69
C ILE A 46 4.90 -3.31 8.47
N LEU A 47 4.45 -2.18 9.02
CA LEU A 47 5.25 -1.26 9.82
C LEU A 47 5.10 -1.57 11.31
N LYS A 48 6.18 -1.48 12.08
CA LYS A 48 6.17 -1.70 13.53
C LYS A 48 6.14 -0.35 14.26
N PRO A 49 5.28 -0.18 15.28
CA PRO A 49 5.08 1.10 15.96
C PRO A 49 6.34 1.68 16.63
N ASP A 50 7.25 0.84 17.07
CA ASP A 50 8.48 1.17 17.79
C ASP A 50 9.67 1.55 16.89
N GLU A 51 9.55 1.30 15.58
CA GLU A 51 10.56 1.67 14.59
C GLU A 51 10.43 3.14 14.16
N THR A 52 11.56 3.76 13.78
CA THR A 52 11.55 4.97 12.96
C THR A 52 11.25 4.61 11.50
N LEU A 53 10.81 5.59 10.71
CA LEU A 53 10.53 5.36 9.29
C LEU A 53 11.77 4.87 8.52
N VAL A 54 12.96 5.39 8.84
CA VAL A 54 14.21 4.93 8.23
C VAL A 54 14.51 3.48 8.62
N GLU A 55 14.30 3.10 9.87
CA GLU A 55 14.47 1.71 10.32
C GLU A 55 13.50 0.76 9.64
N ALA A 56 12.21 1.14 9.57
CA ALA A 56 11.18 0.36 8.88
C ALA A 56 11.52 0.15 7.40
N TRP A 57 11.92 1.22 6.70
CA TRP A 57 12.31 1.13 5.30
C TRP A 57 13.51 0.20 5.11
N ARG A 58 14.56 0.32 5.94
CA ARG A 58 15.76 -0.51 5.86
C ARG A 58 15.50 -1.98 6.20
N ARG A 59 14.61 -2.26 7.16
CA ARG A 59 14.20 -3.63 7.47
C ARG A 59 13.52 -4.32 6.29
N LEU A 60 12.72 -3.58 5.55
CA LEU A 60 12.01 -4.09 4.38
C LEU A 60 12.88 -4.10 3.11
N ASN A 61 14.00 -3.34 3.11
CA ASN A 61 14.92 -3.17 1.98
C ASN A 61 16.36 -3.38 2.42
N LEU A 62 16.73 -4.62 2.71
CA LEU A 62 17.98 -5.02 3.37
C LEU A 62 19.27 -4.53 2.70
N GLN A 63 19.24 -4.26 1.38
CA GLN A 63 20.38 -3.76 0.61
C GLN A 63 20.48 -2.23 0.63
N GLY A 64 19.51 -1.53 1.19
CA GLY A 64 19.42 -0.08 1.13
C GLY A 64 20.18 0.64 2.24
N SER A 65 20.79 1.76 1.88
CA SER A 65 21.47 2.68 2.82
C SER A 65 20.44 3.59 3.54
N VAL A 66 20.91 4.33 4.55
CA VAL A 66 20.13 5.39 5.20
C VAL A 66 19.76 6.50 4.20
N ASN A 67 20.67 6.84 3.28
CA ASN A 67 20.40 7.85 2.26
C ASN A 67 19.31 7.39 1.28
N ASP A 68 19.31 6.12 0.90
CA ASP A 68 18.25 5.57 0.05
C ASP A 68 16.89 5.60 0.76
N ALA A 69 16.85 5.25 2.05
CA ALA A 69 15.66 5.36 2.86
C ALA A 69 15.14 6.80 2.94
N GLN A 70 16.01 7.78 3.18
CA GLN A 70 15.63 9.19 3.23
C GLN A 70 15.10 9.70 1.88
N ALA A 71 15.76 9.34 0.78
CA ALA A 71 15.32 9.69 -0.57
C ALA A 71 13.96 9.07 -0.91
N ALA A 72 13.76 7.81 -0.55
CA ALA A 72 12.50 7.10 -0.72
C ALA A 72 11.36 7.76 0.07
N LEU A 73 11.58 7.99 1.35
CA LEU A 73 10.60 8.61 2.25
C LEU A 73 10.26 10.05 1.84
N ALA A 74 11.22 10.81 1.31
CA ALA A 74 11.01 12.18 0.84
C ALA A 74 10.01 12.26 -0.32
N ARG A 75 9.95 11.24 -1.20
CA ARG A 75 8.97 11.13 -2.29
C ARG A 75 7.54 11.02 -1.77
N PHE A 76 7.38 10.49 -0.56
CA PHE A 76 6.11 10.31 0.14
C PHE A 76 5.89 11.38 1.23
N LEU A 77 6.50 12.56 1.08
CA LEU A 77 6.37 13.74 1.94
C LEU A 77 7.01 13.61 3.34
N PHE A 78 7.85 12.60 3.57
CA PHE A 78 8.64 12.50 4.80
C PHE A 78 10.06 13.05 4.59
N ARG A 79 10.20 14.37 4.65
CA ARG A 79 11.48 15.07 4.41
C ARG A 79 12.21 15.36 5.71
N ASN A 80 13.54 15.38 5.67
CA ASN A 80 14.41 15.78 6.77
C ASN A 80 14.11 15.00 8.07
N THR A 81 13.80 15.71 9.14
CA THR A 81 13.50 15.14 10.45
C THR A 81 12.23 14.29 10.48
N ALA A 82 11.32 14.48 9.54
CA ALA A 82 10.10 13.66 9.44
C ALA A 82 10.41 12.18 9.16
N ALA A 83 11.51 11.88 8.46
CA ALA A 83 11.96 10.51 8.23
C ALA A 83 12.45 9.78 9.50
N GLN A 84 12.72 10.52 10.58
CA GLN A 84 13.15 9.97 11.87
C GLN A 84 11.96 9.78 12.86
N ARG A 85 10.75 10.15 12.46
CA ARG A 85 9.57 9.94 13.32
C ARG A 85 9.32 8.45 13.53
N ARG A 86 8.78 8.11 14.70
CA ARG A 86 8.34 6.74 14.99
C ARG A 86 7.04 6.45 14.25
N VAL A 87 6.90 5.23 13.77
CA VAL A 87 5.67 4.76 13.12
C VAL A 87 4.45 4.92 14.03
N GLY A 88 4.61 4.68 15.32
CA GLY A 88 3.54 4.80 16.31
C GLY A 88 2.96 6.21 16.45
N ASP A 89 3.75 7.25 16.10
CA ASP A 89 3.36 8.67 16.20
C ASP A 89 2.67 9.18 14.92
N LEU A 90 2.50 8.33 13.91
CA LEU A 90 1.90 8.68 12.63
C LEU A 90 0.37 8.58 12.67
N SER A 91 -0.30 9.49 11.98
CA SER A 91 -1.71 9.31 11.62
C SER A 91 -1.88 8.10 10.68
N GLY A 92 -3.12 7.60 10.52
CA GLY A 92 -3.41 6.49 9.61
C GLY A 92 -2.94 6.77 8.18
N GLY A 93 -3.21 7.97 7.68
CA GLY A 93 -2.79 8.39 6.35
C GLY A 93 -1.27 8.54 6.19
N GLU A 94 -0.59 9.09 7.19
CA GLU A 94 0.88 9.12 7.21
C GLU A 94 1.46 7.71 7.22
N ARG A 95 0.84 6.79 7.97
CA ARG A 95 1.27 5.40 8.07
C ARG A 95 1.13 4.67 6.73
N LEU A 96 0.01 4.86 6.02
CA LEU A 96 -0.16 4.30 4.69
C LEU A 96 0.88 4.83 3.70
N ARG A 97 1.13 6.15 3.67
CA ARG A 97 2.18 6.74 2.81
C ARG A 97 3.58 6.20 3.14
N ALA A 98 3.88 6.02 4.42
CA ALA A 98 5.14 5.41 4.85
C ALA A 98 5.26 3.95 4.41
N ALA A 99 4.19 3.17 4.51
CA ALA A 99 4.15 1.79 4.03
C ALA A 99 4.36 1.70 2.51
N LEU A 100 3.68 2.56 1.74
CA LEU A 100 3.89 2.67 0.29
C LEU A 100 5.34 3.02 -0.03
N ALA A 101 5.94 4.00 0.66
CA ALA A 101 7.35 4.33 0.50
C ALA A 101 8.25 3.10 0.73
N CYS A 102 8.02 2.36 1.80
CA CYS A 102 8.81 1.17 2.13
C CYS A 102 8.69 0.05 1.10
N VAL A 103 7.49 -0.15 0.55
CA VAL A 103 7.18 -1.28 -0.33
C VAL A 103 7.54 -1.00 -1.79
N MET A 104 7.28 0.23 -2.27
CA MET A 104 7.40 0.56 -3.69
C MET A 104 8.79 1.03 -4.11
N THR A 105 9.59 1.55 -3.16
CA THR A 105 10.91 2.16 -3.50
C THR A 105 12.10 1.25 -3.22
N GLY A 106 11.86 0.02 -2.82
CA GLY A 106 12.90 -0.98 -2.61
C GLY A 106 13.50 -1.51 -3.91
N THR A 107 14.56 -2.30 -3.78
CA THR A 107 15.25 -2.94 -4.91
C THR A 107 14.39 -4.00 -5.61
N THR A 108 13.41 -4.56 -4.92
CA THR A 108 12.48 -5.57 -5.43
C THR A 108 11.06 -5.23 -5.01
N PRO A 109 10.41 -4.24 -5.66
CA PRO A 109 9.02 -3.94 -5.37
C PRO A 109 8.13 -5.16 -5.64
N PRO A 110 6.98 -5.31 -4.96
CA PRO A 110 6.06 -6.40 -5.23
C PRO A 110 5.55 -6.33 -6.66
N GLN A 111 5.21 -7.47 -7.25
CA GLN A 111 4.60 -7.51 -8.59
C GLN A 111 3.10 -7.24 -8.55
N LEU A 112 2.47 -7.46 -7.40
CA LEU A 112 1.08 -7.15 -7.12
C LEU A 112 0.97 -6.37 -5.80
N LEU A 113 0.41 -5.18 -5.88
CA LEU A 113 0.06 -4.37 -4.71
C LEU A 113 -1.46 -4.41 -4.52
N VAL A 114 -1.87 -4.73 -3.30
CA VAL A 114 -3.27 -4.85 -2.89
C VAL A 114 -3.56 -3.77 -1.85
N LEU A 115 -4.59 -2.95 -2.08
CA LEU A 115 -4.95 -1.82 -1.22
C LEU A 115 -6.40 -1.93 -0.75
N ASP A 116 -6.61 -1.76 0.55
CA ASP A 116 -7.95 -1.75 1.15
C ASP A 116 -8.28 -0.33 1.64
N GLU A 117 -9.17 0.37 0.91
CA GLU A 117 -9.65 1.73 1.17
C GLU A 117 -8.52 2.75 1.40
N PRO A 118 -7.58 2.91 0.45
CA PRO A 118 -6.35 3.68 0.67
C PRO A 118 -6.55 5.19 0.84
N THR A 119 -7.71 5.74 0.43
CA THR A 119 -8.01 7.17 0.55
C THR A 119 -8.66 7.55 1.88
N ASN A 120 -9.10 6.59 2.67
CA ASN A 120 -9.74 6.85 3.94
C ASN A 120 -8.80 7.59 4.90
N HIS A 121 -9.30 8.69 5.49
CA HIS A 121 -8.58 9.53 6.45
C HIS A 121 -7.33 10.26 5.89
N LEU A 122 -7.21 10.35 4.56
CA LEU A 122 -6.20 11.19 3.91
C LEU A 122 -6.71 12.62 3.69
N ASP A 123 -5.82 13.59 3.85
CA ASP A 123 -6.03 14.94 3.30
C ASP A 123 -5.73 14.98 1.79
N LEU A 124 -6.09 16.06 1.13
CA LEU A 124 -5.95 16.20 -0.33
C LEU A 124 -4.50 16.07 -0.80
N ASP A 125 -3.54 16.61 -0.04
CA ASP A 125 -2.12 16.53 -0.39
C ASP A 125 -1.61 15.08 -0.30
N ALA A 126 -2.08 14.34 0.70
CA ALA A 126 -1.76 12.93 0.87
C ALA A 126 -2.39 12.07 -0.23
N ILE A 127 -3.65 12.34 -0.62
CA ILE A 127 -4.30 11.65 -1.75
C ILE A 127 -3.48 11.87 -3.01
N ALA A 128 -3.15 13.12 -3.36
CA ALA A 128 -2.36 13.44 -4.55
C ALA A 128 -0.98 12.74 -4.54
N ALA A 129 -0.32 12.65 -3.39
CA ALA A 129 0.96 11.94 -3.28
C ALA A 129 0.82 10.43 -3.48
N VAL A 130 -0.25 9.82 -2.96
CA VAL A 130 -0.56 8.39 -3.14
C VAL A 130 -0.93 8.11 -4.60
N GLU A 131 -1.78 8.93 -5.21
CA GLU A 131 -2.14 8.83 -6.64
C GLU A 131 -0.89 8.88 -7.53
N ALA A 132 -0.04 9.88 -7.35
CA ALA A 132 1.18 10.02 -8.13
C ALA A 132 2.12 8.81 -7.99
N ALA A 133 2.25 8.28 -6.77
CA ALA A 133 3.06 7.10 -6.52
C ALA A 133 2.49 5.84 -7.19
N LEU A 134 1.17 5.61 -7.05
CA LEU A 134 0.50 4.46 -7.65
C LEU A 134 0.39 4.57 -9.17
N ALA A 135 0.25 5.78 -9.73
CA ALA A 135 0.29 6.01 -11.16
C ALA A 135 1.64 5.61 -11.78
N ALA A 136 2.74 5.89 -11.07
CA ALA A 136 4.10 5.55 -11.48
C ALA A 136 4.48 4.08 -11.20
N TYR A 137 3.60 3.29 -10.60
CA TYR A 137 3.88 1.90 -10.26
C TYR A 137 3.64 0.97 -11.47
N ASP A 138 4.68 0.23 -11.85
CA ASP A 138 4.66 -0.66 -13.01
C ASP A 138 4.03 -2.04 -12.75
N GLY A 139 3.82 -2.41 -11.48
CA GLY A 139 3.19 -3.66 -11.10
C GLY A 139 1.67 -3.65 -11.27
N ALA A 140 1.05 -4.79 -11.00
CA ALA A 140 -0.40 -4.91 -10.97
C ALA A 140 -0.97 -4.31 -9.67
N LEU A 141 -2.16 -3.71 -9.77
CA LEU A 141 -2.91 -3.17 -8.62
C LEU A 141 -4.25 -3.88 -8.49
N VAL A 142 -4.58 -4.27 -7.26
CA VAL A 142 -5.93 -4.62 -6.85
C VAL A 142 -6.31 -3.70 -5.69
N LEU A 143 -7.43 -3.01 -5.81
CA LEU A 143 -7.82 -2.05 -4.78
C LEU A 143 -9.32 -2.07 -4.51
N VAL A 144 -9.68 -1.92 -3.24
CA VAL A 144 -11.01 -1.57 -2.79
C VAL A 144 -11.04 -0.07 -2.55
N SER A 145 -11.93 0.63 -3.21
CA SER A 145 -12.21 2.06 -2.93
C SER A 145 -13.62 2.42 -3.34
N HIS A 146 -14.20 3.36 -2.62
CA HIS A 146 -15.47 4.02 -2.95
C HIS A 146 -15.24 5.41 -3.58
N ASP A 147 -14.01 5.85 -3.71
CA ASP A 147 -13.61 7.13 -4.27
C ASP A 147 -13.49 7.02 -5.79
N ALA A 148 -14.48 7.55 -6.52
CA ALA A 148 -14.54 7.47 -7.97
C ALA A 148 -13.44 8.28 -8.66
N ASP A 149 -13.05 9.41 -8.08
CA ASP A 149 -11.99 10.27 -8.62
C ASP A 149 -10.63 9.60 -8.48
N PHE A 150 -10.37 8.97 -7.34
CA PHE A 150 -9.18 8.17 -7.12
C PHE A 150 -9.08 6.98 -8.08
N LEU A 151 -10.18 6.24 -8.29
CA LEU A 151 -10.21 5.14 -9.25
C LEU A 151 -9.96 5.61 -10.68
N ALA A 152 -10.49 6.77 -11.06
CA ALA A 152 -10.28 7.37 -12.38
C ALA A 152 -8.82 7.83 -12.55
N ALA A 153 -8.23 8.47 -11.55
CA ALA A 153 -6.83 8.91 -11.56
C ALA A 153 -5.85 7.73 -11.71
N LEU A 154 -6.21 6.56 -11.20
CA LEU A 154 -5.41 5.34 -11.33
C LEU A 154 -5.67 4.57 -12.63
N GLU A 155 -6.51 5.04 -13.53
CA GLU A 155 -6.82 4.38 -14.81
C GLU A 155 -7.21 2.91 -14.62
N VAL A 156 -8.14 2.64 -13.71
CA VAL A 156 -8.62 1.28 -13.43
C VAL A 156 -9.17 0.64 -14.71
N THR A 157 -8.63 -0.52 -15.08
CA THR A 157 -8.96 -1.21 -16.33
C THR A 157 -10.09 -2.23 -16.18
N ARG A 158 -10.40 -2.62 -14.94
CA ARG A 158 -11.37 -3.67 -14.62
C ARG A 158 -12.03 -3.44 -13.27
N THR A 159 -13.32 -3.75 -13.17
CA THR A 159 -14.04 -3.74 -11.89
C THR A 159 -14.63 -5.12 -11.63
N LEU A 160 -14.36 -5.66 -10.44
CA LEU A 160 -14.97 -6.85 -9.88
C LEU A 160 -16.03 -6.42 -8.86
N VAL A 161 -17.24 -6.89 -9.03
CA VAL A 161 -18.36 -6.62 -8.11
C VAL A 161 -18.65 -7.88 -7.30
N LEU A 162 -18.66 -7.76 -5.96
CA LEU A 162 -19.01 -8.82 -5.01
C LEU A 162 -20.43 -8.67 -4.47
#